data_47258845fae987ca7e4f3c09eb4f58ec
#
_entry.id   47258845fae987ca7e4f3c09eb4f58ec
#
_cell.length_a   1.000
_cell.length_b   1.000
_cell.length_c   1.000
_cell.angle_alpha   90.00
_cell.angle_beta   90.00
_cell.angle_gamma   90.00
#
_symmetry.space_group_name_H-M   'P 1'
#
loop_
_entity.id
_entity.type
_entity.pdbx_description
1 polymer ?
#
loop_
_entity_poly.entity_id
_entity_poly.type
_entity_poly.pdbx_seq_one_letter_code
_entity_poly.pdbx_strand_id
1 'polypeptide(L)'
;KTPIAAVDGSANLPTTAGSSASAATTITGLPQTEAEKMTYVYGAGNGKYQSAAEAEAHMVEIVVPVWHLQSDGTKVASKAYLQVNASLASIYQAIFEEIFNGSEKFPIYDVGCYSWRTGEHSQGTAVDINPDENMEATINSDGSLSPTCGTHWTPYIDPYSIPEGGDVYNAFTKYGFTWGGNGWHSKRDYMHFSYFGR
;
A
#
# COMPACT_ATOMS: atom_id res chain seq x y z
N LYS A 1 1.04 9.28 13.13
CA LYS A 1 1.51 7.87 13.07
C LYS A 1 0.82 7.13 14.19
N THR A 2 -0.08 6.22 13.87
CA THR A 2 -0.71 5.33 14.85
C THR A 2 -0.01 3.98 14.71
N PRO A 3 0.73 3.51 15.74
CA PRO A 3 1.33 2.18 15.70
C PRO A 3 0.24 1.12 15.60
N ILE A 4 0.49 0.07 14.84
CA ILE A 4 -0.38 -1.10 14.77
C ILE A 4 -0.44 -1.73 16.17
N ALA A 5 -1.62 -1.72 16.80
CA ALA A 5 -1.80 -2.39 18.08
C ALA A 5 -1.67 -3.91 17.89
N ALA A 6 -0.73 -4.53 18.60
CA ALA A 6 -0.66 -5.97 18.72
C ALA A 6 -1.92 -6.48 19.40
N VAL A 7 -2.75 -7.23 18.71
CA VAL A 7 -3.91 -7.91 19.30
C VAL A 7 -3.51 -9.34 19.61
N ASP A 8 -3.58 -9.66 20.91
CA ASP A 8 -3.30 -10.98 21.46
C ASP A 8 -4.14 -12.05 20.78
N GLY A 9 -3.46 -13.04 20.21
CA GLY A 9 -4.06 -14.06 19.38
C GLY A 9 -4.77 -15.15 20.18
N SER A 10 -6.04 -14.98 20.46
CA SER A 10 -6.90 -16.11 20.82
C SER A 10 -8.34 -15.84 20.36
N ALA A 11 -8.61 -16.07 19.10
CA ALA A 11 -9.97 -16.25 18.61
C ALA A 11 -9.98 -17.39 17.59
N ASN A 12 -10.70 -18.44 17.94
CA ASN A 12 -10.98 -19.62 17.12
C ASN A 12 -11.43 -19.22 15.71
N LEU A 13 -10.61 -19.54 14.71
CA LEU A 13 -11.02 -19.57 13.31
C LEU A 13 -11.80 -20.88 13.07
N PRO A 14 -12.95 -20.83 12.42
CA PRO A 14 -13.61 -22.06 11.99
C PRO A 14 -12.77 -22.74 10.90
N THR A 15 -12.31 -23.95 11.20
CA THR A 15 -11.71 -24.86 10.23
C THR A 15 -12.82 -25.35 9.29
N THR A 16 -12.88 -24.79 8.08
CA THR A 16 -13.48 -25.47 6.95
C THR A 16 -12.37 -25.75 5.94
N ALA A 17 -11.92 -26.98 5.93
CA ALA A 17 -11.14 -27.53 4.84
C ALA A 17 -12.01 -27.53 3.57
N GLY A 18 -11.69 -26.66 2.65
CA GLY A 18 -12.26 -26.61 1.32
C GLY A 18 -11.14 -26.15 0.38
N SER A 19 -10.42 -27.13 -0.19
CA SER A 19 -9.54 -26.92 -1.33
C SER A 19 -10.39 -26.37 -2.49
N SER A 20 -10.28 -25.07 -2.73
CA SER A 20 -10.57 -24.51 -4.05
C SER A 20 -9.45 -23.51 -4.35
N ALA A 21 -8.64 -23.84 -5.36
CA ALA A 21 -7.75 -22.89 -5.99
C ALA A 21 -8.61 -21.67 -6.37
N SER A 22 -8.44 -20.56 -5.64
CA SER A 22 -9.06 -19.31 -6.00
C SER A 22 -8.43 -18.88 -7.32
N ALA A 23 -9.19 -19.03 -8.41
CA ALA A 23 -8.84 -18.41 -9.67
C ALA A 23 -8.63 -16.93 -9.38
N ALA A 24 -7.45 -16.41 -9.73
CA ALA A 24 -7.16 -14.99 -9.67
C ALA A 24 -8.30 -14.26 -10.37
N THR A 25 -9.13 -13.56 -9.60
CA THR A 25 -10.21 -12.74 -10.14
C THR A 25 -9.52 -11.63 -10.90
N THR A 26 -9.38 -11.80 -12.22
CA THR A 26 -8.94 -10.72 -13.10
C THR A 26 -9.99 -9.65 -12.96
N ILE A 27 -9.67 -8.52 -12.31
CA ILE A 27 -10.54 -7.35 -12.25
C ILE A 27 -10.59 -6.78 -13.67
N THR A 28 -11.57 -7.25 -14.44
CA THR A 28 -11.87 -6.70 -15.76
C THR A 28 -12.51 -5.33 -15.56
N GLY A 29 -11.93 -4.28 -16.18
CA GLY A 29 -12.52 -2.95 -16.17
C GLY A 29 -11.91 -1.96 -15.19
N LEU A 30 -10.67 -2.17 -14.72
CA LEU A 30 -9.93 -1.14 -13.99
C LEU A 30 -9.68 0.07 -14.89
N PRO A 31 -9.84 1.31 -14.36
CA PRO A 31 -9.49 2.53 -15.07
C PRO A 31 -8.01 2.51 -15.53
N GLN A 32 -7.77 2.80 -16.81
CA GLN A 32 -6.42 2.77 -17.40
C GLN A 32 -5.86 4.18 -17.60
N THR A 33 -6.71 5.14 -17.91
CA THR A 33 -6.32 6.53 -18.12
C THR A 33 -6.54 7.37 -16.88
N GLU A 34 -5.83 8.50 -16.78
CA GLU A 34 -6.04 9.45 -15.68
C GLU A 34 -7.48 9.94 -15.62
N ALA A 35 -8.12 10.21 -16.76
CA ALA A 35 -9.51 10.66 -16.82
C ALA A 35 -10.49 9.59 -16.27
N GLU A 36 -10.27 8.32 -16.61
CA GLU A 36 -11.05 7.21 -16.07
C GLU A 36 -10.82 7.06 -14.55
N LYS A 37 -9.56 7.14 -14.08
CA LYS A 37 -9.22 7.11 -12.66
C LYS A 37 -9.89 8.26 -11.91
N MET A 38 -9.85 9.48 -12.45
CA MET A 38 -10.54 10.66 -11.87
C MET A 38 -12.04 10.41 -11.74
N THR A 39 -12.67 9.92 -12.80
CA THR A 39 -14.11 9.60 -12.78
C THR A 39 -14.44 8.50 -11.77
N TYR A 40 -13.60 7.47 -11.70
CA TYR A 40 -13.78 6.35 -10.79
C TYR A 40 -13.69 6.76 -9.31
N VAL A 41 -12.70 7.59 -8.96
CA VAL A 41 -12.45 8.02 -7.58
C VAL A 41 -13.40 9.12 -7.13
N TYR A 42 -13.61 10.15 -7.96
CA TYR A 42 -14.33 11.36 -7.56
C TYR A 42 -15.74 11.50 -8.16
N GLY A 43 -16.09 10.62 -9.11
CA GLY A 43 -17.32 10.74 -9.88
C GLY A 43 -17.18 11.64 -11.11
N ALA A 44 -18.08 11.49 -12.07
CA ALA A 44 -18.07 12.25 -13.33
C ALA A 44 -18.23 13.76 -13.08
N GLY A 45 -17.31 14.56 -13.62
CA GLY A 45 -17.33 16.02 -13.51
C GLY A 45 -16.82 16.59 -12.17
N ASN A 46 -16.43 15.71 -11.23
CA ASN A 46 -15.87 16.12 -9.94
C ASN A 46 -14.31 16.11 -10.00
N GLY A 47 -13.71 16.85 -9.06
CA GLY A 47 -12.28 16.91 -8.88
C GLY A 47 -11.85 16.40 -7.50
N LYS A 48 -10.59 16.62 -7.18
CA LYS A 48 -10.02 16.29 -5.87
C LYS A 48 -10.70 17.06 -4.75
N TYR A 49 -10.80 16.45 -3.58
CA TYR A 49 -11.32 17.08 -2.37
C TYR A 49 -10.47 18.29 -1.98
N GLN A 50 -11.13 19.38 -1.59
CA GLN A 50 -10.49 20.67 -1.33
C GLN A 50 -10.31 20.95 0.17
N SER A 51 -10.89 20.14 1.05
CA SER A 51 -10.78 20.27 2.51
C SER A 51 -10.72 18.91 3.20
N ALA A 52 -10.17 18.89 4.42
CA ALA A 52 -10.14 17.69 5.24
C ALA A 52 -11.54 17.11 5.47
N ALA A 53 -12.51 17.97 5.80
CA ALA A 53 -13.89 17.54 6.06
C ALA A 53 -14.55 16.91 4.81
N GLU A 54 -14.28 17.46 3.64
CA GLU A 54 -14.75 16.88 2.37
C GLU A 54 -14.09 15.52 2.12
N ALA A 55 -12.76 15.43 2.26
CA ALA A 55 -12.04 14.19 2.06
C ALA A 55 -12.50 13.10 3.05
N GLU A 56 -12.59 13.43 4.34
CA GLU A 56 -13.01 12.49 5.40
C GLU A 56 -14.42 11.91 5.15
N ALA A 57 -15.33 12.70 4.58
CA ALA A 57 -16.67 12.23 4.21
C ALA A 57 -16.66 11.13 3.12
N HIS A 58 -15.53 10.97 2.40
CA HIS A 58 -15.33 9.97 1.36
C HIS A 58 -14.32 8.89 1.74
N MET A 59 -13.83 8.90 2.98
CA MET A 59 -12.95 7.84 3.48
C MET A 59 -13.76 6.73 4.14
N VAL A 60 -13.21 5.53 4.10
CA VAL A 60 -13.69 4.36 4.83
C VAL A 60 -12.51 3.64 5.47
N GLU A 61 -12.71 3.11 6.67
CA GLU A 61 -11.74 2.21 7.27
C GLU A 61 -11.94 0.79 6.72
N ILE A 62 -10.85 0.19 6.28
CA ILE A 62 -10.78 -1.21 5.87
C ILE A 62 -9.83 -1.99 6.75
N VAL A 63 -10.06 -3.29 6.86
CA VAL A 63 -9.17 -4.24 7.53
C VAL A 63 -8.53 -5.13 6.47
N VAL A 64 -7.22 -5.23 6.51
CA VAL A 64 -6.44 -6.02 5.54
C VAL A 64 -5.54 -7.02 6.26
N PRO A 65 -5.33 -8.23 5.67
CA PRO A 65 -4.40 -9.19 6.22
C PRO A 65 -2.96 -8.77 5.97
N VAL A 66 -2.08 -8.98 6.95
CA VAL A 66 -0.64 -8.74 6.85
C VAL A 66 0.15 -9.85 7.53
N TRP A 67 1.42 -9.98 7.20
CA TRP A 67 2.36 -10.81 7.95
C TRP A 67 3.13 -9.94 8.94
N HIS A 68 3.25 -10.41 10.17
CA HIS A 68 4.11 -9.83 11.20
C HIS A 68 5.36 -10.70 11.35
N LEU A 69 6.53 -10.08 11.33
CA LEU A 69 7.80 -10.75 11.60
C LEU A 69 8.08 -10.73 13.12
N GLN A 70 8.23 -11.89 13.69
CA GLN A 70 8.57 -12.05 15.11
C GLN A 70 10.10 -11.94 15.32
N SER A 71 10.52 -11.73 16.57
CA SER A 71 11.93 -11.60 16.92
C SER A 71 12.78 -12.87 16.66
N ASP A 72 12.14 -14.02 16.56
CA ASP A 72 12.76 -15.30 16.21
C ASP A 72 12.82 -15.53 14.70
N GLY A 73 12.39 -14.58 13.89
CA GLY A 73 12.34 -14.67 12.42
C GLY A 73 11.10 -15.37 11.85
N THR A 74 10.17 -15.84 12.70
CA THR A 74 8.92 -16.42 12.21
C THR A 74 7.95 -15.33 11.75
N LYS A 75 7.14 -15.63 10.73
CA LYS A 75 6.10 -14.74 10.23
C LYS A 75 4.74 -15.26 10.67
N VAL A 76 3.96 -14.43 11.35
CA VAL A 76 2.62 -14.76 11.84
C VAL A 76 1.57 -13.90 11.15
N ALA A 77 0.42 -14.49 10.88
CA ALA A 77 -0.72 -13.78 10.30
C ALA A 77 -1.26 -12.73 11.29
N SER A 78 -1.53 -11.53 10.79
CA SER A 78 -2.03 -10.40 11.55
C SER A 78 -2.97 -9.55 10.68
N LYS A 79 -3.36 -8.38 11.16
CA LYS A 79 -4.24 -7.45 10.46
C LYS A 79 -3.72 -6.03 10.61
N ALA A 80 -3.94 -5.22 9.57
CA ALA A 80 -3.77 -3.78 9.61
C ALA A 80 -5.09 -3.06 9.30
N TYR A 81 -5.24 -1.85 9.82
CA TYR A 81 -6.40 -0.98 9.62
C TYR A 81 -5.94 0.21 8.80
N LEU A 82 -6.65 0.47 7.68
CA LEU A 82 -6.33 1.59 6.81
C LEU A 82 -7.58 2.43 6.57
N GLN A 83 -7.44 3.74 6.70
CA GLN A 83 -8.43 4.69 6.21
C GLN A 83 -8.09 5.04 4.76
N VAL A 84 -8.96 4.66 3.83
CA VAL A 84 -8.74 4.77 2.38
C VAL A 84 -9.91 5.47 1.70
N ASN A 85 -9.70 5.94 0.47
CA ASN A 85 -10.82 6.42 -0.37
C ASN A 85 -11.82 5.28 -0.58
N ALA A 86 -13.10 5.54 -0.31
CA ALA A 86 -14.18 4.54 -0.38
C ALA A 86 -14.28 3.88 -1.77
N SER A 87 -14.00 4.63 -2.84
CA SER A 87 -13.99 4.10 -4.22
C SER A 87 -12.87 3.07 -4.47
N LEU A 88 -11.77 3.14 -3.70
CA LEU A 88 -10.62 2.24 -3.83
C LEU A 88 -10.60 1.12 -2.77
N ALA A 89 -11.56 1.08 -1.86
CA ALA A 89 -11.56 0.16 -0.72
C ALA A 89 -11.40 -1.31 -1.14
N SER A 90 -12.19 -1.77 -2.12
CA SER A 90 -12.12 -3.14 -2.62
C SER A 90 -10.81 -3.43 -3.38
N ILE A 91 -10.24 -2.44 -4.04
CA ILE A 91 -8.95 -2.56 -4.73
C ILE A 91 -7.84 -2.74 -3.69
N TYR A 92 -7.80 -1.91 -2.65
CA TYR A 92 -6.81 -2.07 -1.57
C TYR A 92 -6.95 -3.43 -0.86
N GLN A 93 -8.17 -3.87 -0.56
CA GLN A 93 -8.40 -5.19 0.03
C GLN A 93 -7.84 -6.31 -0.85
N ALA A 94 -8.11 -6.28 -2.16
CA ALA A 94 -7.60 -7.28 -3.10
C ALA A 94 -6.06 -7.25 -3.20
N ILE A 95 -5.45 -6.07 -3.22
CA ILE A 95 -3.99 -5.90 -3.23
C ILE A 95 -3.36 -6.55 -1.98
N PHE A 96 -3.86 -6.24 -0.79
CA PHE A 96 -3.32 -6.78 0.45
C PHE A 96 -3.57 -8.28 0.61
N GLU A 97 -4.68 -8.81 0.08
CA GLU A 97 -4.91 -10.26 -0.01
C GLU A 97 -3.89 -10.93 -0.94
N GLU A 98 -3.54 -10.33 -2.08
CA GLU A 98 -2.50 -10.86 -2.96
C GLU A 98 -1.12 -10.85 -2.28
N ILE A 99 -0.75 -9.76 -1.61
CA ILE A 99 0.50 -9.68 -0.84
C ILE A 99 0.54 -10.75 0.25
N PHE A 100 -0.56 -10.90 0.99
CA PHE A 100 -0.65 -11.88 2.08
C PHE A 100 -0.52 -13.32 1.59
N ASN A 101 -1.10 -13.64 0.42
CA ASN A 101 -1.05 -14.95 -0.21
C ASN A 101 0.21 -15.16 -1.07
N GLY A 102 1.04 -14.13 -1.23
CA GLY A 102 2.29 -14.17 -1.98
C GLY A 102 3.35 -15.06 -1.34
N SER A 103 4.29 -15.51 -2.14
CA SER A 103 5.33 -16.46 -1.71
C SER A 103 6.35 -15.86 -0.73
N GLU A 104 6.54 -14.53 -0.78
CA GLU A 104 7.46 -13.82 0.10
C GLU A 104 6.92 -13.74 1.53
N LYS A 105 5.58 -13.83 1.70
CA LYS A 105 4.94 -13.51 2.99
C LYS A 105 5.50 -12.20 3.54
N PHE A 106 5.48 -11.16 2.68
CA PHE A 106 6.13 -9.88 2.96
C PHE A 106 5.61 -9.29 4.29
N PRO A 107 6.48 -9.00 5.26
CA PRO A 107 6.04 -8.51 6.55
C PRO A 107 5.73 -7.02 6.49
N ILE A 108 4.59 -6.62 7.07
CA ILE A 108 4.16 -5.23 7.16
C ILE A 108 3.89 -4.92 8.62
N TYR A 109 4.62 -3.93 9.18
CA TYR A 109 4.43 -3.47 10.56
C TYR A 109 3.95 -2.02 10.63
N ASP A 110 4.19 -1.23 9.58
CA ASP A 110 3.72 0.15 9.47
C ASP A 110 3.15 0.38 8.07
N VAL A 111 1.89 0.84 8.01
CA VAL A 111 1.21 1.13 6.77
C VAL A 111 0.23 2.29 6.97
N GLY A 112 0.24 3.25 6.04
CA GLY A 112 -0.62 4.42 6.11
C GLY A 112 -1.11 4.86 4.73
N CYS A 113 -2.40 5.22 4.64
CA CYS A 113 -3.00 5.72 3.40
C CYS A 113 -3.49 7.16 3.58
N TYR A 114 -4.67 7.39 4.15
CA TYR A 114 -5.22 8.72 4.30
C TYR A 114 -4.50 9.53 5.38
N SER A 115 -4.10 10.73 4.99
CA SER A 115 -3.61 11.77 5.91
C SER A 115 -3.80 13.12 5.23
N TRP A 116 -4.53 14.05 5.88
CA TRP A 116 -4.74 15.37 5.30
C TRP A 116 -3.43 16.18 5.28
N ARG A 117 -2.74 16.08 4.16
CA ARG A 117 -1.48 16.76 3.84
C ARG A 117 -1.43 17.00 2.32
N THR A 118 -0.35 17.60 1.81
CA THR A 118 -0.17 17.72 0.35
C THR A 118 -0.04 16.34 -0.31
N GLY A 119 -0.53 16.22 -1.54
CA GLY A 119 -0.40 14.99 -2.34
C GLY A 119 -1.58 14.03 -2.20
N GLU A 120 -1.37 12.82 -2.69
CA GLU A 120 -2.44 11.82 -2.83
C GLU A 120 -2.91 11.22 -1.52
N HIS A 121 -2.11 11.27 -0.46
CA HIS A 121 -2.55 10.85 0.88
C HIS A 121 -3.77 11.64 1.36
N SER A 122 -3.87 12.95 1.02
CA SER A 122 -5.05 13.75 1.36
C SER A 122 -6.33 13.29 0.66
N GLN A 123 -6.21 12.46 -0.34
CA GLN A 123 -7.30 11.91 -1.14
C GLN A 123 -7.58 10.44 -0.83
N GLY A 124 -6.77 9.80 0.03
CA GLY A 124 -6.84 8.37 0.31
C GLY A 124 -6.51 7.48 -0.89
N THR A 125 -5.69 8.00 -1.83
CA THR A 125 -5.34 7.36 -3.11
C THR A 125 -3.86 6.98 -3.22
N ALA A 126 -3.09 7.13 -2.14
CA ALA A 126 -1.74 6.64 -2.02
C ALA A 126 -1.53 5.92 -0.69
N VAL A 127 -0.58 5.01 -0.65
CA VAL A 127 -0.22 4.24 0.55
C VAL A 127 1.28 4.18 0.71
N ASP A 128 1.74 4.33 1.96
CA ASP A 128 3.12 4.12 2.37
C ASP A 128 3.22 2.83 3.18
N ILE A 129 4.23 2.00 2.90
CA ILE A 129 4.46 0.70 3.56
C ILE A 129 5.86 0.67 4.15
N ASN A 130 5.99 0.34 5.44
CA ASN A 130 7.26 0.23 6.18
C ASN A 130 8.20 1.42 5.89
N PRO A 131 7.84 2.66 6.24
CA PRO A 131 8.56 3.86 5.80
C PRO A 131 10.04 3.90 6.17
N ASP A 132 10.40 3.32 7.31
CA ASP A 132 11.79 3.38 7.79
C ASP A 132 12.73 2.54 6.92
N GLU A 133 12.30 1.38 6.42
CA GLU A 133 13.06 0.46 5.58
C GLU A 133 12.80 0.66 4.08
N ASN A 134 11.93 1.61 3.74
CA ASN A 134 11.60 1.99 2.37
C ASN A 134 11.68 3.51 2.22
N MET A 135 12.88 4.04 2.39
CA MET A 135 13.13 5.49 2.46
C MET A 135 12.62 6.27 1.26
N GLU A 136 12.21 7.53 1.50
CA GLU A 136 12.22 8.57 0.48
C GLU A 136 13.62 9.19 0.40
N ALA A 137 14.14 9.44 -0.80
CA ALA A 137 15.46 10.01 -1.02
C ALA A 137 15.51 10.91 -2.25
N THR A 138 16.24 12.00 -2.15
CA THR A 138 16.63 12.83 -3.31
C THR A 138 17.72 12.14 -4.09
N ILE A 139 17.64 12.20 -5.43
CA ILE A 139 18.72 11.74 -6.32
C ILE A 139 19.68 12.91 -6.52
N ASN A 140 20.91 12.73 -6.07
CA ASN A 140 21.98 13.73 -6.24
C ASN A 140 22.50 13.76 -7.68
N SER A 141 23.25 14.78 -8.03
CA SER A 141 23.83 14.95 -9.37
C SER A 141 24.82 13.85 -9.76
N ASP A 142 25.42 13.17 -8.79
CA ASP A 142 26.31 12.00 -8.97
C ASP A 142 25.57 10.66 -8.98
N GLY A 143 24.23 10.69 -8.89
CA GLY A 143 23.39 9.50 -8.84
C GLY A 143 23.25 8.85 -7.46
N SER A 144 23.94 9.35 -6.44
CA SER A 144 23.77 8.89 -5.07
C SER A 144 22.43 9.32 -4.49
N LEU A 145 21.97 8.65 -3.43
CA LEU A 145 20.70 8.93 -2.76
C LEU A 145 20.96 9.62 -1.41
N SER A 146 20.21 10.69 -1.15
CA SER A 146 20.17 11.35 0.16
C SER A 146 18.81 11.14 0.78
N PRO A 147 18.69 10.33 1.88
CA PRO A 147 17.41 10.08 2.53
C PRO A 147 16.76 11.37 3.04
N THR A 148 15.47 11.53 2.79
CA THR A 148 14.62 12.63 3.27
C THR A 148 13.54 12.16 4.24
N CYS A 149 13.13 10.90 4.15
CA CYS A 149 12.24 10.21 5.09
C CYS A 149 12.63 8.73 5.13
N GLY A 150 12.49 8.10 6.29
CA GLY A 150 12.98 6.74 6.50
C GLY A 150 14.51 6.69 6.61
N THR A 151 15.08 5.50 6.65
CA THR A 151 16.50 5.30 6.95
C THR A 151 17.29 4.66 5.81
N HIS A 152 16.71 3.68 5.12
CA HIS A 152 17.39 2.93 4.07
C HIS A 152 16.39 2.24 3.12
N TRP A 153 16.94 1.64 2.06
CA TRP A 153 16.26 0.67 1.21
C TRP A 153 17.27 -0.39 0.79
N THR A 154 17.15 -1.59 1.35
CA THR A 154 18.09 -2.70 1.14
C THR A 154 17.31 -4.01 0.94
N PRO A 155 16.59 -4.16 -0.20
CA PRO A 155 15.79 -5.34 -0.47
C PRO A 155 16.65 -6.61 -0.49
N TYR A 156 16.06 -7.73 -0.05
CA TYR A 156 16.72 -9.04 0.13
C TYR A 156 17.72 -9.12 1.30
N ILE A 157 18.08 -7.98 1.93
CA ILE A 157 18.90 -7.92 3.14
C ILE A 157 18.00 -7.61 4.34
N ASP A 158 17.24 -6.51 4.25
CA ASP A 158 16.21 -6.18 5.23
C ASP A 158 14.87 -6.77 4.77
N PRO A 159 14.20 -7.59 5.59
CA PRO A 159 12.94 -8.24 5.24
C PRO A 159 11.76 -7.28 5.04
N TYR A 160 11.87 -6.04 5.53
CA TYR A 160 10.84 -5.00 5.40
C TYR A 160 11.05 -4.08 4.20
N SER A 161 12.21 -4.15 3.52
CA SER A 161 12.47 -3.38 2.30
C SER A 161 11.78 -4.03 1.09
N ILE A 162 10.98 -3.26 0.37
CA ILE A 162 10.18 -3.73 -0.78
C ILE A 162 11.09 -3.98 -1.99
N PRO A 163 11.19 -5.23 -2.50
CA PRO A 163 11.94 -5.48 -3.72
C PRO A 163 11.13 -5.07 -4.95
N GLU A 164 11.80 -4.46 -5.94
CA GLU A 164 11.21 -4.29 -7.27
C GLU A 164 10.95 -5.67 -7.88
N GLY A 165 9.72 -5.88 -8.38
CA GLY A 165 9.28 -7.19 -8.90
C GLY A 165 8.88 -8.21 -7.84
N GLY A 166 8.94 -7.87 -6.54
CA GLY A 166 8.43 -8.69 -5.43
C GLY A 166 6.90 -8.65 -5.29
N ASP A 167 6.38 -9.39 -4.32
CA ASP A 167 4.92 -9.57 -4.14
C ASP A 167 4.20 -8.22 -3.95
N VAL A 168 4.76 -7.29 -3.15
CA VAL A 168 4.18 -5.95 -2.91
C VAL A 168 4.15 -5.13 -4.20
N TYR A 169 5.30 -5.02 -4.87
CA TYR A 169 5.41 -4.30 -6.14
C TYR A 169 4.43 -4.82 -7.19
N ASN A 170 4.40 -6.14 -7.38
CA ASN A 170 3.57 -6.78 -8.40
C ASN A 170 2.07 -6.60 -8.09
N ALA A 171 1.66 -6.74 -6.83
CA ALA A 171 0.28 -6.54 -6.45
C ALA A 171 -0.19 -5.11 -6.74
N PHE A 172 0.53 -4.09 -6.29
CA PHE A 172 0.13 -2.70 -6.52
C PHE A 172 0.13 -2.33 -8.00
N THR A 173 1.19 -2.67 -8.76
CA THR A 173 1.30 -2.32 -10.18
C THR A 173 0.25 -3.02 -11.04
N LYS A 174 -0.13 -4.25 -10.72
CA LYS A 174 -1.23 -4.98 -11.36
C LYS A 174 -2.56 -4.23 -11.26
N TYR A 175 -2.81 -3.53 -10.15
CA TYR A 175 -4.01 -2.72 -9.95
C TYR A 175 -3.86 -1.26 -10.40
N GLY A 176 -2.81 -0.95 -11.14
CA GLY A 176 -2.61 0.34 -11.79
C GLY A 176 -2.00 1.44 -10.91
N PHE A 177 -1.40 1.07 -9.78
CA PHE A 177 -0.61 2.00 -8.97
C PHE A 177 0.80 2.16 -9.54
N THR A 178 1.38 3.33 -9.37
CA THR A 178 2.78 3.62 -9.67
C THR A 178 3.60 3.52 -8.38
N TRP A 179 4.73 2.84 -8.43
CA TRP A 179 5.66 2.78 -7.31
C TRP A 179 6.65 3.94 -7.34
N GLY A 180 6.82 4.63 -6.23
CA GLY A 180 7.75 5.75 -6.10
C GLY A 180 9.24 5.35 -6.16
N GLY A 181 9.54 4.06 -6.02
CA GLY A 181 10.91 3.54 -6.15
C GLY A 181 11.50 3.68 -7.56
N ASN A 182 10.66 3.67 -8.59
CA ASN A 182 11.10 3.82 -10.00
C ASN A 182 10.21 4.74 -10.84
N GLY A 183 9.10 5.23 -10.29
CA GLY A 183 8.10 6.02 -11.04
C GLY A 183 8.47 7.51 -11.23
N TRP A 184 9.47 8.03 -10.53
CA TRP A 184 9.82 9.46 -10.58
C TRP A 184 11.27 9.70 -10.96
N HIS A 185 11.54 10.87 -11.58
CA HIS A 185 12.87 11.19 -12.11
C HIS A 185 13.78 11.89 -11.10
N SER A 186 13.22 12.70 -10.18
CA SER A 186 13.99 13.56 -9.27
C SER A 186 14.19 12.99 -7.87
N LYS A 187 13.42 11.95 -7.51
CA LYS A 187 13.48 11.30 -6.21
C LYS A 187 13.18 9.83 -6.32
N ARG A 188 13.51 9.10 -5.25
CA ARG A 188 13.02 7.76 -4.96
C ARG A 188 12.18 7.81 -3.72
N ASP A 189 11.07 7.08 -3.71
CA ASP A 189 10.16 6.99 -2.58
C ASP A 189 9.68 5.53 -2.48
N TYR A 190 10.53 4.72 -1.87
CA TYR A 190 10.37 3.27 -1.91
C TYR A 190 9.17 2.77 -1.10
N MET A 191 8.68 3.55 -0.10
CA MET A 191 7.47 3.23 0.66
C MET A 191 6.18 3.45 -0.13
N HIS A 192 6.21 4.34 -1.15
CA HIS A 192 5.04 5.00 -1.72
C HIS A 192 4.48 4.32 -2.96
N PHE A 193 3.18 4.00 -2.91
CA PHE A 193 2.40 3.57 -4.06
C PHE A 193 1.27 4.55 -4.32
N SER A 194 1.21 5.12 -5.52
CA SER A 194 0.32 6.19 -5.92
C SER A 194 -0.64 5.73 -7.02
N TYR A 195 -1.95 5.92 -6.83
CA TYR A 195 -2.96 5.54 -7.82
C TYR A 195 -2.90 6.43 -9.08
N PHE A 196 -2.54 7.71 -8.93
CA PHE A 196 -2.41 8.65 -10.05
C PHE A 196 -0.96 8.84 -10.53
N GLY A 197 0.02 8.27 -9.86
CA GLY A 197 1.43 8.34 -10.24
C GLY A 197 2.13 9.66 -9.92
N ARG A 198 1.77 10.33 -8.81
CA ARG A 198 2.25 11.68 -8.47
C ARG A 198 2.93 11.73 -7.12
#